data_ec722a44a55d6061a298fe298b9aa52b
#
_entry.id   ec722a44a55d6061a298fe298b9aa52b
#
_cell.length_a   1.000
_cell.length_b   1.000
_cell.length_c   1.000
_cell.angle_alpha   90.00
_cell.angle_beta   90.00
_cell.angle_gamma   90.00
#
_symmetry.space_group_name_H-M   'P 1'
#
loop_
_entity.id
_entity.type
_entity.pdbx_description
1 polymer ?
#
loop_
_entity_poly.entity_id
_entity_poly.type
_entity_poly.pdbx_seq_one_letter_code
_entity_poly.pdbx_strand_id
1 'polypeptide(L)'
;MKHLAVSITFLMLLSPALAAQTNSLLIEDMTWTEVRDAIAAGKTTAIYYAGSIEQSGPGFALGKHVIVARYLAPKIAAQLGNALVYPTMPFAPTGDWGYTGEGVIDPTKKSDHMRFAGSVNLSEQTFGVVAHDVTLSAISAGFKNIMLMCDHGGPAQSQLEALAETMNKEWGPKGIHVYYVPDLYFKEKELMKEVMRKHGWPIDEHGGTDDTSETLYIDKMGNGPHGKWIRPNKLVNGLDGDGTGVIGDQTK
;
A
#
# COMPACT_ATOMS: atom_id res chain seq x y z
N MET A 1 -25.52 4.40 78.64
CA MET A 1 -24.49 4.41 77.57
C MET A 1 -25.18 4.06 76.25
N LYS A 2 -25.33 5.01 75.35
CA LYS A 2 -25.99 4.83 74.08
C LYS A 2 -24.91 4.61 73.01
N HIS A 3 -24.91 3.42 72.36
CA HIS A 3 -23.99 3.11 71.25
C HIS A 3 -24.52 3.70 69.98
N LEU A 4 -23.79 4.65 69.39
CA LEU A 4 -24.07 5.25 68.09
C LEU A 4 -23.38 4.38 67.02
N ALA A 5 -24.16 3.64 66.22
CA ALA A 5 -23.64 2.89 65.08
C ALA A 5 -23.51 3.84 63.88
N VAL A 6 -22.28 4.09 63.44
CA VAL A 6 -21.99 4.84 62.22
C VAL A 6 -21.93 3.84 61.04
N SER A 7 -22.95 3.86 60.17
CA SER A 7 -22.92 3.10 58.92
C SER A 7 -22.16 3.90 57.87
N ILE A 8 -20.98 3.41 57.50
CA ILE A 8 -20.22 3.94 56.37
C ILE A 8 -20.72 3.26 55.08
N THR A 9 -21.50 3.99 54.30
CA THR A 9 -21.93 3.54 52.96
C THR A 9 -20.77 3.80 51.99
N PHE A 10 -20.11 2.73 51.54
CA PHE A 10 -19.06 2.79 50.52
C PHE A 10 -19.71 2.94 49.15
N LEU A 11 -19.75 4.16 48.64
CA LEU A 11 -20.21 4.45 47.27
C LEU A 11 -19.11 4.07 46.31
N MET A 12 -19.18 2.87 45.69
CA MET A 12 -18.32 2.50 44.57
C MET A 12 -18.69 3.35 43.38
N LEU A 13 -17.89 4.38 43.10
CA LEU A 13 -17.87 5.06 41.84
C LEU A 13 -17.33 4.09 40.79
N LEU A 14 -18.21 3.41 40.09
CA LEU A 14 -17.89 2.77 38.81
C LEU A 14 -17.53 3.88 37.82
N SER A 15 -16.25 4.24 37.75
CA SER A 15 -15.75 4.98 36.59
C SER A 15 -15.95 4.10 35.39
N PRO A 16 -16.70 4.52 34.37
CA PRO A 16 -16.66 3.81 33.11
C PRO A 16 -15.19 3.84 32.64
N ALA A 17 -14.59 2.67 32.55
CA ALA A 17 -13.32 2.56 31.84
C ALA A 17 -13.59 3.11 30.43
N LEU A 18 -13.12 4.34 30.14
CA LEU A 18 -13.06 4.83 28.78
C LEU A 18 -12.17 3.84 28.06
N ALA A 19 -12.76 2.92 27.33
CA ALA A 19 -12.02 2.10 26.39
C ALA A 19 -11.22 3.08 25.53
N ALA A 20 -9.92 2.96 25.53
CA ALA A 20 -9.07 3.80 24.70
C ALA A 20 -9.49 3.57 23.25
N GLN A 21 -10.26 4.53 22.73
CA GLN A 21 -10.67 4.52 21.33
C GLN A 21 -9.40 4.66 20.51
N THR A 22 -9.11 3.70 19.64
CA THR A 22 -7.92 3.80 18.80
C THR A 22 -8.09 4.99 17.85
N ASN A 23 -7.07 5.84 17.77
CA ASN A 23 -6.99 6.92 16.78
C ASN A 23 -6.42 6.41 15.45
N SER A 24 -6.38 5.08 15.24
CA SER A 24 -5.88 4.50 14.00
C SER A 24 -6.75 4.91 12.82
N LEU A 25 -6.09 5.13 11.68
CA LEU A 25 -6.73 5.26 10.37
C LEU A 25 -6.72 3.93 9.61
N LEU A 26 -6.06 2.90 10.16
CA LEU A 26 -5.94 1.58 9.56
C LEU A 26 -7.07 0.69 10.09
N ILE A 27 -7.90 0.18 9.20
CA ILE A 27 -9.05 -0.67 9.56
C ILE A 27 -8.59 -1.95 10.29
N GLU A 28 -7.41 -2.47 9.95
CA GLU A 28 -6.84 -3.68 10.59
C GLU A 28 -6.53 -3.51 12.08
N ASP A 29 -6.41 -2.26 12.56
CA ASP A 29 -6.19 -1.94 13.97
C ASP A 29 -7.49 -1.56 14.70
N MET A 30 -8.62 -1.53 14.00
CA MET A 30 -9.91 -1.09 14.52
C MET A 30 -10.85 -2.27 14.78
N THR A 31 -11.68 -2.13 15.79
CA THR A 31 -12.83 -3.01 15.97
C THR A 31 -13.94 -2.65 14.99
N TRP A 32 -14.86 -3.58 14.69
CA TRP A 32 -15.98 -3.29 13.78
C TRP A 32 -16.87 -2.14 14.27
N THR A 33 -16.99 -1.93 15.58
CA THR A 33 -17.73 -0.82 16.18
C THR A 33 -17.05 0.52 15.95
N GLU A 34 -15.72 0.57 16.04
CA GLU A 34 -14.93 1.77 15.75
C GLU A 34 -15.03 2.16 14.28
N VAL A 35 -14.98 1.18 13.36
CA VAL A 35 -15.19 1.44 11.92
C VAL A 35 -16.59 1.98 11.67
N ARG A 36 -17.63 1.35 12.22
CA ARG A 36 -19.02 1.83 12.11
C ARG A 36 -19.15 3.27 12.60
N ASP A 37 -18.63 3.56 13.77
CA ASP A 37 -18.76 4.87 14.42
C ASP A 37 -17.96 5.94 13.66
N ALA A 38 -16.80 5.58 13.11
CA ALA A 38 -16.00 6.46 12.26
C ALA A 38 -16.74 6.80 10.95
N ILE A 39 -17.39 5.81 10.30
CA ILE A 39 -18.21 6.05 9.10
C ILE A 39 -19.41 6.97 9.46
N ALA A 40 -20.08 6.72 10.57
CA ALA A 40 -21.18 7.56 11.05
C ALA A 40 -20.72 8.99 11.37
N ALA A 41 -19.48 9.16 11.82
CA ALA A 41 -18.84 10.46 12.08
C ALA A 41 -18.31 11.15 10.80
N GLY A 42 -18.53 10.57 9.61
CA GLY A 42 -18.19 11.20 8.33
C GLY A 42 -16.93 10.66 7.63
N LYS A 43 -16.27 9.63 8.16
CA LYS A 43 -15.15 8.95 7.46
C LYS A 43 -15.72 8.00 6.40
N THR A 44 -16.19 8.56 5.30
CA THR A 44 -16.92 7.84 4.25
C THR A 44 -16.06 7.46 3.05
N THR A 45 -14.76 7.70 3.12
CA THR A 45 -13.80 7.31 2.07
C THR A 45 -12.97 6.12 2.53
N ALA A 46 -12.90 5.08 1.70
CA ALA A 46 -12.01 3.92 1.88
C ALA A 46 -10.81 4.05 0.94
N ILE A 47 -9.61 3.81 1.42
CA ILE A 47 -8.39 3.74 0.60
C ILE A 47 -7.95 2.29 0.50
N TYR A 48 -7.93 1.74 -0.70
CA TYR A 48 -7.27 0.49 -1.04
C TYR A 48 -5.98 0.82 -1.78
N TYR A 49 -4.84 0.52 -1.18
CA TYR A 49 -3.54 0.78 -1.77
C TYR A 49 -2.76 -0.52 -1.88
N ALA A 50 -2.58 -1.01 -3.10
CA ALA A 50 -1.81 -2.20 -3.39
C ALA A 50 -0.32 -1.87 -3.55
N GLY A 51 0.52 -2.79 -3.10
CA GLY A 51 1.94 -2.82 -3.41
C GLY A 51 2.29 -4.09 -4.18
N SER A 52 3.56 -4.49 -4.13
CA SER A 52 4.03 -5.78 -4.63
C SER A 52 5.18 -6.33 -3.80
N ILE A 53 5.41 -7.63 -3.89
CA ILE A 53 6.64 -8.28 -3.44
C ILE A 53 7.46 -8.57 -4.68
N GLU A 54 8.47 -7.74 -4.90
CA GLU A 54 9.25 -7.76 -6.13
C GLU A 54 10.73 -7.54 -5.85
N GLN A 55 11.58 -8.29 -6.54
CA GLN A 55 13.01 -8.06 -6.49
C GLN A 55 13.36 -6.68 -7.08
N SER A 56 14.34 -6.01 -6.49
CA SER A 56 14.85 -4.72 -6.94
C SER A 56 16.35 -4.64 -6.67
N GLY A 57 17.06 -5.71 -7.07
CA GLY A 57 18.49 -5.87 -6.86
C GLY A 57 18.88 -6.37 -5.47
N PRO A 58 20.18 -6.62 -5.27
CA PRO A 58 20.69 -7.27 -4.06
C PRO A 58 20.67 -6.38 -2.81
N GLY A 59 20.50 -5.08 -3.00
CA GLY A 59 20.48 -4.08 -1.92
C GLY A 59 19.11 -3.84 -1.28
N PHE A 60 18.03 -4.36 -1.86
CA PHE A 60 16.66 -4.09 -1.42
C PHE A 60 15.98 -5.27 -0.75
N ALA A 61 15.12 -4.96 0.23
CA ALA A 61 14.07 -5.89 0.63
C ALA A 61 13.01 -5.98 -0.48
N LEU A 62 12.48 -7.19 -0.70
CA LEU A 62 11.50 -7.48 -1.76
C LEU A 62 10.19 -6.66 -1.67
N GLY A 63 9.86 -6.18 -0.49
CA GLY A 63 8.60 -5.50 -0.22
C GLY A 63 8.61 -3.98 -0.41
N LYS A 64 9.49 -3.40 -1.23
CA LYS A 64 9.60 -1.94 -1.39
C LYS A 64 8.24 -1.28 -1.66
N HIS A 65 7.48 -1.79 -2.60
CA HIS A 65 6.16 -1.25 -2.95
C HIS A 65 5.11 -1.39 -1.83
N VAL A 66 5.18 -2.47 -1.04
CA VAL A 66 4.33 -2.62 0.15
C VAL A 66 4.72 -1.62 1.23
N ILE A 67 6.02 -1.36 1.37
CA ILE A 67 6.58 -0.39 2.33
C ILE A 67 6.08 1.02 2.00
N VAL A 68 6.19 1.41 0.73
CA VAL A 68 5.72 2.72 0.23
C VAL A 68 4.21 2.87 0.43
N ALA A 69 3.42 1.91 -0.02
CA ALA A 69 1.97 1.95 0.14
C ALA A 69 1.53 2.07 1.62
N ARG A 70 2.15 1.28 2.51
CA ARG A 70 1.88 1.35 3.96
C ARG A 70 2.32 2.65 4.61
N TYR A 71 3.34 3.29 4.09
CA TYR A 71 3.81 4.58 4.58
C TYR A 71 2.90 5.73 4.13
N LEU A 72 2.47 5.71 2.87
CA LEU A 72 1.72 6.81 2.27
C LEU A 72 0.22 6.75 2.57
N ALA A 73 -0.41 5.57 2.56
CA ALA A 73 -1.86 5.46 2.72
C ALA A 73 -2.41 6.15 3.98
N PRO A 74 -1.86 5.96 5.19
CA PRO A 74 -2.35 6.65 6.38
C PRO A 74 -2.10 8.16 6.34
N LYS A 75 -1.05 8.63 5.65
CA LYS A 75 -0.78 10.06 5.46
C LYS A 75 -1.80 10.70 4.53
N ILE A 76 -2.17 10.01 3.46
CA ILE A 76 -3.24 10.43 2.56
C ILE A 76 -4.57 10.49 3.32
N ALA A 77 -4.91 9.45 4.08
CA ALA A 77 -6.12 9.41 4.88
C ALA A 77 -6.20 10.55 5.91
N ALA A 78 -5.07 10.85 6.56
CA ALA A 78 -4.97 11.96 7.52
C ALA A 78 -5.19 13.33 6.84
N GLN A 79 -4.62 13.52 5.65
CA GLN A 79 -4.81 14.76 4.89
C GLN A 79 -6.22 14.94 4.35
N LEU A 80 -6.85 13.86 3.90
CA LEU A 80 -8.26 13.88 3.47
C LEU A 80 -9.21 14.15 4.64
N GLY A 81 -8.87 13.73 5.84
CA GLY A 81 -9.66 13.91 7.07
C GLY A 81 -10.91 13.03 7.18
N ASN A 82 -11.42 12.53 6.07
CA ASN A 82 -12.64 11.72 5.97
C ASN A 82 -12.41 10.28 5.49
N ALA A 83 -11.18 9.77 5.60
CA ALA A 83 -10.80 8.47 5.06
C ALA A 83 -10.34 7.48 6.13
N LEU A 84 -10.53 6.18 5.85
CA LEU A 84 -9.89 5.03 6.50
C LEU A 84 -9.14 4.21 5.45
N VAL A 85 -8.14 3.47 5.89
CA VAL A 85 -7.25 2.67 5.03
C VAL A 85 -7.54 1.18 5.22
N TYR A 86 -7.83 0.48 4.15
CA TYR A 86 -7.88 -0.98 4.10
C TYR A 86 -6.47 -1.57 4.18
N PRO A 87 -6.31 -2.81 4.66
CA PRO A 87 -5.03 -3.50 4.67
C PRO A 87 -4.36 -3.45 3.29
N THR A 88 -3.08 -3.10 3.26
CA THR A 88 -2.32 -3.04 2.02
C THR A 88 -2.26 -4.41 1.36
N MET A 89 -2.73 -4.52 0.13
CA MET A 89 -2.57 -5.73 -0.68
C MET A 89 -1.10 -5.89 -1.06
N PRO A 90 -0.40 -6.95 -0.59
CA PRO A 90 1.04 -7.08 -0.81
C PRO A 90 1.40 -7.71 -2.15
N PHE A 91 0.43 -8.10 -2.96
CA PHE A 91 0.66 -8.83 -4.21
C PHE A 91 -0.03 -8.14 -5.37
N ALA A 92 0.70 -7.93 -6.46
CA ALA A 92 0.22 -7.35 -7.70
C ALA A 92 0.80 -8.12 -8.90
N PRO A 93 0.28 -7.94 -10.10
CA PRO A 93 0.97 -8.35 -11.33
C PRO A 93 2.29 -7.57 -11.46
N THR A 94 3.42 -8.26 -11.40
CA THR A 94 4.77 -7.66 -11.42
C THR A 94 5.43 -7.73 -12.80
N GLY A 95 4.68 -8.05 -13.84
CA GLY A 95 5.18 -8.16 -15.20
C GLY A 95 5.25 -9.59 -15.72
N ASP A 96 6.02 -9.82 -16.77
CA ASP A 96 6.14 -11.12 -17.41
C ASP A 96 6.98 -12.08 -16.55
N TRP A 97 6.33 -13.06 -15.97
CA TRP A 97 6.93 -14.09 -15.12
C TRP A 97 6.87 -15.49 -15.73
N GLY A 98 6.58 -15.56 -17.03
CA GLY A 98 6.54 -16.80 -17.79
C GLY A 98 5.27 -17.62 -17.61
N TYR A 99 4.17 -17.04 -17.09
CA TYR A 99 2.89 -17.75 -16.99
C TYR A 99 2.20 -17.83 -18.34
N THR A 100 1.89 -19.05 -18.81
CA THR A 100 1.32 -19.28 -20.14
C THR A 100 -0.20 -19.24 -20.17
N GLY A 101 -0.86 -19.08 -19.02
CA GLY A 101 -2.33 -19.15 -18.90
C GLY A 101 -2.89 -20.54 -18.68
N GLU A 102 -2.10 -21.59 -18.86
CA GLU A 102 -2.51 -22.99 -18.74
C GLU A 102 -2.00 -23.67 -17.43
N GLY A 103 -1.62 -22.86 -16.45
CA GLY A 103 -1.01 -23.36 -15.21
C GLY A 103 0.45 -23.75 -15.35
N VAL A 104 1.04 -23.50 -16.51
CA VAL A 104 2.45 -23.81 -16.80
C VAL A 104 3.30 -22.57 -16.67
N ILE A 105 4.39 -22.66 -15.93
CA ILE A 105 5.43 -21.63 -15.85
C ILE A 105 6.55 -21.98 -16.82
N ASP A 106 6.77 -21.11 -17.79
CA ASP A 106 7.93 -21.18 -18.67
C ASP A 106 9.00 -20.18 -18.21
N PRO A 107 10.03 -20.64 -17.48
CA PRO A 107 11.04 -19.73 -16.94
C PRO A 107 11.88 -19.03 -18.02
N THR A 108 11.84 -19.52 -19.26
CA THR A 108 12.56 -18.88 -20.39
C THR A 108 11.88 -17.62 -20.89
N LYS A 109 10.60 -17.43 -20.53
CA LYS A 109 9.79 -16.28 -20.90
C LYS A 109 9.73 -15.18 -19.83
N LYS A 110 10.37 -15.41 -18.67
CA LYS A 110 10.54 -14.35 -17.69
C LYS A 110 11.44 -13.26 -18.24
N SER A 111 11.08 -12.00 -18.01
CA SER A 111 11.98 -10.87 -18.19
C SER A 111 13.23 -11.05 -17.33
N ASP A 112 14.39 -10.58 -17.78
CA ASP A 112 15.67 -10.88 -17.13
C ASP A 112 15.71 -10.39 -15.67
N HIS A 113 15.20 -9.19 -15.39
CA HIS A 113 15.09 -8.67 -14.03
C HIS A 113 14.10 -9.43 -13.13
N MET A 114 13.17 -10.21 -13.69
CA MET A 114 12.21 -11.02 -12.93
C MET A 114 12.66 -12.46 -12.66
N ARG A 115 13.84 -12.87 -13.12
CA ARG A 115 14.36 -14.24 -12.94
C ARG A 115 14.88 -14.55 -11.55
N PHE A 116 14.95 -13.56 -10.68
CA PHE A 116 15.52 -13.71 -9.34
C PHE A 116 14.49 -14.25 -8.35
N ALA A 117 15.02 -14.89 -7.29
CA ALA A 117 14.18 -15.51 -6.26
C ALA A 117 13.44 -14.47 -5.40
N GLY A 118 12.22 -14.81 -5.00
CA GLY A 118 11.48 -14.10 -3.96
C GLY A 118 10.34 -13.23 -4.44
N SER A 119 10.30 -12.82 -5.71
CA SER A 119 9.15 -12.09 -6.27
C SER A 119 7.90 -12.95 -6.23
N VAL A 120 6.77 -12.31 -5.89
CA VAL A 120 5.44 -12.93 -5.91
C VAL A 120 4.58 -12.18 -6.91
N ASN A 121 4.10 -12.89 -7.91
CA ASN A 121 3.24 -12.33 -8.93
C ASN A 121 1.83 -12.90 -8.84
N LEU A 122 0.83 -12.05 -9.02
CA LEU A 122 -0.54 -12.49 -9.30
C LEU A 122 -0.81 -12.42 -10.79
N SER A 123 -1.72 -13.28 -11.28
CA SER A 123 -2.33 -13.01 -12.56
C SER A 123 -3.17 -11.73 -12.49
N GLU A 124 -3.27 -11.02 -13.60
CA GLU A 124 -4.11 -9.81 -13.71
C GLU A 124 -5.55 -10.08 -13.27
N GLN A 125 -6.09 -11.22 -13.72
CA GLN A 125 -7.44 -11.63 -13.35
C GLN A 125 -7.59 -11.83 -11.84
N THR A 126 -6.66 -12.52 -11.18
CA THR A 126 -6.72 -12.74 -9.72
C THR A 126 -6.61 -11.43 -8.97
N PHE A 127 -5.73 -10.54 -9.39
CA PHE A 127 -5.58 -9.21 -8.79
C PHE A 127 -6.87 -8.40 -8.91
N GLY A 128 -7.47 -8.38 -10.11
CA GLY A 128 -8.74 -7.69 -10.36
C GLY A 128 -9.89 -8.24 -9.50
N VAL A 129 -9.99 -9.57 -9.35
CA VAL A 129 -11.03 -10.21 -8.50
C VAL A 129 -10.84 -9.83 -7.04
N VAL A 130 -9.61 -9.87 -6.51
CA VAL A 130 -9.36 -9.48 -5.11
C VAL A 130 -9.69 -8.00 -4.89
N ALA A 131 -9.25 -7.11 -5.77
CA ALA A 131 -9.58 -5.68 -5.69
C ALA A 131 -11.09 -5.42 -5.75
N HIS A 132 -11.82 -6.16 -6.61
CA HIS A 132 -13.28 -6.11 -6.70
C HIS A 132 -13.93 -6.49 -5.37
N ASP A 133 -13.56 -7.61 -4.78
CA ASP A 133 -14.17 -8.11 -3.54
C ASP A 133 -13.87 -7.20 -2.34
N VAL A 134 -12.68 -6.62 -2.27
CA VAL A 134 -12.34 -5.59 -1.27
C VAL A 134 -13.20 -4.34 -1.48
N THR A 135 -13.39 -3.91 -2.73
CA THR A 135 -14.27 -2.77 -3.07
C THR A 135 -15.71 -3.03 -2.64
N LEU A 136 -16.26 -4.21 -2.93
CA LEU A 136 -17.61 -4.58 -2.47
C LEU A 136 -17.71 -4.63 -0.94
N SER A 137 -16.66 -5.10 -0.27
CA SER A 137 -16.61 -5.12 1.19
C SER A 137 -16.65 -3.70 1.77
N ALA A 138 -15.94 -2.75 1.17
CA ALA A 138 -15.97 -1.35 1.55
C ALA A 138 -17.37 -0.73 1.34
N ILE A 139 -18.00 -1.02 0.20
CA ILE A 139 -19.38 -0.58 -0.09
C ILE A 139 -20.37 -1.15 0.95
N SER A 140 -20.24 -2.44 1.26
CA SER A 140 -21.08 -3.13 2.25
C SER A 140 -20.91 -2.56 3.66
N ALA A 141 -19.71 -2.12 4.02
CA ALA A 141 -19.44 -1.46 5.30
C ALA A 141 -20.05 -0.05 5.41
N GLY A 142 -20.45 0.55 4.29
CA GLY A 142 -21.10 1.87 4.25
C GLY A 142 -20.25 3.01 3.70
N PHE A 143 -19.04 2.73 3.21
CA PHE A 143 -18.24 3.74 2.52
C PHE A 143 -18.92 4.22 1.24
N LYS A 144 -18.74 5.49 0.92
CA LYS A 144 -19.34 6.15 -0.25
C LYS A 144 -18.34 6.47 -1.34
N ASN A 145 -17.06 6.59 -0.96
CA ASN A 145 -15.96 6.84 -1.87
C ASN A 145 -14.90 5.77 -1.65
N ILE A 146 -14.48 5.10 -2.69
CA ILE A 146 -13.42 4.10 -2.63
C ILE A 146 -12.30 4.54 -3.56
N MET A 147 -11.11 4.73 -3.02
CA MET A 147 -9.90 5.06 -3.77
C MET A 147 -9.09 3.80 -4.02
N LEU A 148 -8.87 3.48 -5.28
CA LEU A 148 -8.05 2.37 -5.74
C LEU A 148 -6.69 2.91 -6.18
N MET A 149 -5.64 2.48 -5.52
CA MET A 149 -4.26 2.91 -5.73
C MET A 149 -3.33 1.71 -5.81
N CYS A 150 -2.25 1.84 -6.56
CA CYS A 150 -1.18 0.84 -6.60
C CYS A 150 0.18 1.53 -6.70
N ASP A 151 1.14 1.07 -5.90
CA ASP A 151 2.53 1.52 -5.91
C ASP A 151 3.38 0.71 -6.92
N HIS A 152 2.75 0.01 -7.81
CA HIS A 152 3.40 -0.78 -8.86
C HIS A 152 2.83 -0.40 -10.21
N GLY A 153 3.68 -0.33 -11.24
CA GLY A 153 3.29 -0.02 -12.60
C GLY A 153 2.61 -1.17 -13.34
N GLY A 154 2.51 -1.02 -14.66
CA GLY A 154 2.07 -2.09 -15.55
C GLY A 154 0.62 -2.54 -15.35
N PRO A 155 0.35 -3.86 -15.47
CA PRO A 155 -1.02 -4.40 -15.52
C PRO A 155 -1.86 -4.13 -14.28
N ALA A 156 -1.24 -3.92 -13.10
CA ALA A 156 -1.96 -3.58 -11.89
C ALA A 156 -2.76 -2.28 -12.05
N GLN A 157 -2.19 -1.28 -12.70
CA GLN A 157 -2.82 0.02 -12.93
C GLN A 157 -4.07 -0.11 -13.82
N SER A 158 -3.93 -0.80 -14.95
CA SER A 158 -5.06 -0.99 -15.88
C SER A 158 -6.20 -1.83 -15.29
N GLN A 159 -5.89 -2.80 -14.42
CA GLN A 159 -6.91 -3.57 -13.71
C GLN A 159 -7.71 -2.71 -12.73
N LEU A 160 -7.07 -1.81 -11.99
CA LEU A 160 -7.76 -0.89 -11.07
C LEU A 160 -8.59 0.16 -11.82
N GLU A 161 -8.12 0.66 -12.96
CA GLU A 161 -8.86 1.58 -13.82
C GLU A 161 -10.14 0.92 -14.34
N ALA A 162 -10.03 -0.25 -14.96
CA ALA A 162 -11.17 -1.01 -15.47
C ALA A 162 -12.18 -1.38 -14.38
N LEU A 163 -11.68 -1.71 -13.18
CA LEU A 163 -12.52 -1.96 -12.02
C LEU A 163 -13.30 -0.71 -11.62
N ALA A 164 -12.63 0.44 -11.50
CA ALA A 164 -13.30 1.69 -11.14
C ALA A 164 -14.40 2.06 -12.13
N GLU A 165 -14.15 1.92 -13.44
CA GLU A 165 -15.17 2.14 -14.47
C GLU A 165 -16.38 1.22 -14.30
N THR A 166 -16.14 -0.07 -14.08
CA THR A 166 -17.20 -1.07 -13.93
C THR A 166 -18.03 -0.80 -12.69
N MET A 167 -17.38 -0.55 -11.55
CA MET A 167 -18.05 -0.26 -10.29
C MET A 167 -18.87 1.03 -10.35
N ASN A 168 -18.37 2.07 -11.02
CA ASN A 168 -19.12 3.32 -11.17
C ASN A 168 -20.37 3.18 -12.05
N LYS A 169 -20.37 2.31 -13.06
CA LYS A 169 -21.58 2.01 -13.85
C LYS A 169 -22.68 1.41 -12.98
N GLU A 170 -22.32 0.53 -12.06
CA GLU A 170 -23.28 -0.17 -11.19
C GLU A 170 -23.69 0.65 -9.96
N TRP A 171 -22.72 1.28 -9.29
CA TRP A 171 -22.89 1.89 -7.97
C TRP A 171 -23.00 3.42 -7.99
N GLY A 172 -22.52 4.07 -9.06
CA GLY A 172 -22.63 5.52 -9.23
C GLY A 172 -24.06 6.05 -9.13
N PRO A 173 -25.07 5.43 -9.78
CA PRO A 173 -26.48 5.82 -9.62
C PRO A 173 -27.01 5.68 -8.19
N LYS A 174 -26.33 4.90 -7.33
CA LYS A 174 -26.66 4.70 -5.92
C LYS A 174 -25.89 5.67 -4.99
N GLY A 175 -25.14 6.63 -5.56
CA GLY A 175 -24.35 7.63 -4.81
C GLY A 175 -23.06 7.07 -4.20
N ILE A 176 -22.50 6.01 -4.78
CA ILE A 176 -21.22 5.41 -4.38
C ILE A 176 -20.27 5.56 -5.55
N HIS A 177 -19.07 6.07 -5.28
CA HIS A 177 -18.07 6.37 -6.29
C HIS A 177 -16.76 5.63 -6.04
N VAL A 178 -16.24 5.02 -7.09
CA VAL A 178 -14.95 4.32 -7.07
C VAL A 178 -13.98 5.10 -7.95
N TYR A 179 -12.86 5.50 -7.37
CA TYR A 179 -11.85 6.32 -8.04
C TYR A 179 -10.58 5.50 -8.24
N TYR A 180 -10.15 5.35 -9.47
CA TYR A 180 -8.79 4.98 -9.75
C TYR A 180 -7.90 6.21 -9.62
N VAL A 181 -6.87 6.16 -8.78
CA VAL A 181 -6.01 7.30 -8.44
C VAL A 181 -4.55 6.97 -8.78
N PRO A 182 -4.16 7.10 -10.06
CA PRO A 182 -2.80 6.82 -10.52
C PRO A 182 -1.83 7.98 -10.26
N ASP A 183 -2.34 9.16 -9.98
CA ASP A 183 -1.60 10.42 -10.01
C ASP A 183 -0.38 10.41 -9.09
N LEU A 184 -0.50 9.81 -7.90
CA LEU A 184 0.61 9.78 -6.95
C LEU A 184 1.80 9.01 -7.55
N TYR A 185 1.55 7.82 -8.07
CA TYR A 185 2.59 6.99 -8.68
C TYR A 185 3.23 7.65 -9.91
N PHE A 186 2.42 8.07 -10.88
CA PHE A 186 2.96 8.61 -12.14
C PHE A 186 3.59 10.00 -11.98
N LYS A 187 3.00 10.87 -11.17
CA LYS A 187 3.57 12.22 -10.92
C LYS A 187 4.84 12.17 -10.11
N GLU A 188 4.92 11.25 -9.15
CA GLU A 188 6.15 11.01 -8.39
C GLU A 188 7.27 10.59 -9.33
N LYS A 189 7.05 9.59 -10.19
CA LYS A 189 8.03 9.12 -11.18
C LYS A 189 8.50 10.24 -12.12
N GLU A 190 7.61 11.09 -12.61
CA GLU A 190 8.00 12.23 -13.45
C GLU A 190 8.81 13.27 -12.68
N LEU A 191 8.44 13.57 -11.44
CA LEU A 191 9.20 14.48 -10.59
C LEU A 191 10.61 13.95 -10.32
N MET A 192 10.75 12.66 -10.04
CA MET A 192 12.05 12.04 -9.84
C MET A 192 12.90 12.05 -11.11
N LYS A 193 12.31 11.82 -12.29
CA LYS A 193 13.02 11.97 -13.56
C LYS A 193 13.53 13.41 -13.79
N GLU A 194 12.77 14.41 -13.39
CA GLU A 194 13.24 15.82 -13.45
C GLU A 194 14.44 16.03 -12.52
N VAL A 195 14.39 15.50 -11.30
CA VAL A 195 15.52 15.56 -10.35
C VAL A 195 16.76 14.88 -10.94
N MET A 196 16.61 13.68 -11.49
CA MET A 196 17.71 12.94 -12.12
C MET A 196 18.34 13.72 -13.28
N ARG A 197 17.52 14.27 -14.20
CA ARG A 197 18.00 15.09 -15.31
C ARG A 197 18.78 16.32 -14.83
N LYS A 198 18.28 16.98 -13.78
CA LYS A 198 18.91 18.16 -13.19
C LYS A 198 20.29 17.86 -12.60
N HIS A 199 20.47 16.65 -12.06
CA HIS A 199 21.74 16.21 -11.50
C HIS A 199 22.63 15.46 -12.49
N GLY A 200 22.19 15.25 -13.74
CA GLY A 200 22.92 14.46 -14.73
C GLY A 200 23.01 12.97 -14.38
N TRP A 201 22.05 12.46 -13.62
CA TRP A 201 21.96 11.04 -13.27
C TRP A 201 21.22 10.25 -14.36
N PRO A 202 21.52 8.95 -14.52
CA PRO A 202 20.77 8.09 -15.41
C PRO A 202 19.29 8.05 -15.05
N ILE A 203 18.42 7.97 -16.05
CA ILE A 203 17.00 7.72 -15.82
C ILE A 203 16.83 6.23 -15.59
N ASP A 204 16.19 5.89 -14.49
CA ASP A 204 15.98 4.52 -14.07
C ASP A 204 14.69 3.92 -14.65
N GLU A 205 14.65 2.60 -14.72
CA GLU A 205 13.47 1.84 -15.13
C GLU A 205 13.03 0.84 -14.05
N HIS A 206 13.96 0.27 -13.27
CA HIS A 206 13.65 -0.71 -12.24
C HIS A 206 14.69 -0.75 -11.11
N GLY A 207 14.27 -0.49 -9.90
CA GLY A 207 15.10 -0.62 -8.70
C GLY A 207 16.25 0.37 -8.61
N GLY A 208 16.24 1.48 -9.34
CA GLY A 208 17.34 2.43 -9.41
C GLY A 208 17.31 3.56 -8.37
N THR A 209 17.70 4.76 -8.77
CA THR A 209 17.87 5.93 -7.89
C THR A 209 16.58 6.36 -7.22
N ASP A 210 15.46 6.39 -7.96
CA ASP A 210 14.16 6.82 -7.44
C ASP A 210 13.68 5.85 -6.36
N ASP A 211 13.57 4.56 -6.68
CA ASP A 211 13.17 3.52 -5.74
C ASP A 211 14.08 3.48 -4.51
N THR A 212 15.40 3.68 -4.71
CA THR A 212 16.39 3.69 -3.62
C THR A 212 16.18 4.87 -2.70
N SER A 213 16.00 6.07 -3.25
CA SER A 213 15.85 7.32 -2.50
C SER A 213 14.58 7.29 -1.65
N GLU A 214 13.45 6.88 -2.23
CA GLU A 214 12.17 6.77 -1.55
C GLU A 214 12.23 5.73 -0.43
N THR A 215 12.66 4.50 -0.76
CA THR A 215 12.74 3.43 0.24
C THR A 215 13.73 3.77 1.36
N LEU A 216 14.87 4.40 1.05
CA LEU A 216 15.85 4.81 2.05
C LEU A 216 15.31 5.89 2.99
N TYR A 217 14.55 6.85 2.44
CA TYR A 217 13.88 7.86 3.25
C TYR A 217 12.91 7.22 4.24
N ILE A 218 12.03 6.34 3.75
CA ILE A 218 11.04 5.64 4.60
C ILE A 218 11.74 4.74 5.62
N ASP A 219 12.79 4.04 5.20
CA ASP A 219 13.56 3.13 6.07
C ASP A 219 14.19 3.88 7.26
N LYS A 220 14.79 5.04 7.01
CA LYS A 220 15.35 5.88 8.06
C LYS A 220 14.28 6.46 8.99
N MET A 221 13.15 6.86 8.45
CA MET A 221 12.04 7.41 9.24
C MET A 221 11.39 6.37 10.14
N GLY A 222 11.27 5.12 9.68
CA GLY A 222 10.59 4.03 10.38
C GLY A 222 11.49 3.15 11.24
N ASN A 223 12.76 2.93 10.84
CA ASN A 223 13.66 1.96 11.46
C ASN A 223 14.93 2.61 12.04
N GLY A 224 15.02 3.93 12.02
CA GLY A 224 16.18 4.68 12.54
C GLY A 224 17.39 4.70 11.59
N PRO A 225 18.56 5.20 12.06
CA PRO A 225 19.69 5.54 11.19
C PRO A 225 20.33 4.35 10.47
N HIS A 226 20.14 3.15 10.98
CA HIS A 226 20.71 1.93 10.37
C HIS A 226 19.81 1.31 9.32
N GLY A 227 18.52 1.68 9.30
CA GLY A 227 17.53 1.12 8.39
C GLY A 227 17.29 -0.38 8.60
N LYS A 228 16.42 -0.94 7.78
CA LYS A 228 16.07 -2.36 7.82
C LYS A 228 15.91 -2.95 6.40
N TRP A 229 15.46 -2.11 5.46
CA TRP A 229 15.03 -2.57 4.13
C TRP A 229 16.08 -2.35 3.05
N ILE A 230 17.04 -1.44 3.28
CA ILE A 230 18.17 -1.18 2.39
C ILE A 230 19.44 -1.80 2.97
N ARG A 231 20.28 -2.35 2.09
CA ARG A 231 21.64 -2.87 2.39
C ARG A 231 22.64 -2.00 1.63
N PRO A 232 23.15 -0.92 2.23
CA PRO A 232 23.95 0.07 1.52
C PRO A 232 25.19 -0.49 0.84
N ASN A 233 25.80 -1.52 1.43
CA ASN A 233 27.00 -2.19 0.88
C ASN A 233 26.71 -3.17 -0.26
N LYS A 234 25.44 -3.31 -0.67
CA LYS A 234 25.00 -4.17 -1.76
C LYS A 234 24.26 -3.40 -2.87
N LEU A 235 24.22 -2.08 -2.77
CA LEU A 235 23.66 -1.25 -3.82
C LEU A 235 24.56 -1.30 -5.07
N VAL A 236 23.93 -1.38 -6.23
CA VAL A 236 24.61 -1.58 -7.52
C VAL A 236 24.14 -0.56 -8.55
N ASN A 237 24.94 -0.38 -9.60
CA ASN A 237 24.53 0.23 -10.85
C ASN A 237 24.35 -0.91 -11.84
N GLY A 238 23.14 -1.12 -12.35
CA GLY A 238 22.77 -2.29 -13.13
C GLY A 238 22.15 -1.94 -14.48
N LEU A 239 22.27 -2.92 -15.38
CA LEU A 239 21.64 -2.91 -16.70
C LEU A 239 20.81 -4.16 -16.86
N ASP A 240 19.77 -4.08 -17.69
CA ASP A 240 18.95 -5.26 -17.95
C ASP A 240 19.82 -6.42 -18.48
N GLY A 241 19.62 -7.61 -17.91
CA GLY A 241 20.36 -8.82 -18.28
C GLY A 241 21.77 -8.96 -17.70
N ASP A 242 22.29 -8.00 -16.93
CA ASP A 242 23.64 -8.06 -16.33
C ASP A 242 23.74 -8.97 -15.08
N GLY A 243 22.63 -9.52 -14.63
CA GLY A 243 22.54 -10.40 -13.46
C GLY A 243 22.40 -9.68 -12.13
N THR A 244 22.27 -8.36 -12.11
CA THR A 244 22.04 -7.59 -10.88
C THR A 244 20.56 -7.51 -10.50
N GLY A 245 19.66 -7.64 -11.47
CA GLY A 245 18.22 -7.43 -11.29
C GLY A 245 17.84 -5.96 -11.12
N VAL A 246 18.69 -5.04 -11.54
CA VAL A 246 18.47 -3.58 -11.50
C VAL A 246 18.61 -3.02 -12.92
N ILE A 247 17.74 -2.07 -13.26
CA ILE A 247 17.88 -1.26 -14.48
C ILE A 247 17.93 0.20 -14.02
N GLY A 248 19.13 0.64 -13.63
CA GLY A 248 19.36 1.96 -13.06
C GLY A 248 20.53 1.98 -12.08
N ASP A 249 20.71 3.10 -11.39
CA ASP A 249 21.83 3.33 -10.46
C ASP A 249 21.33 3.52 -9.01
N GLN A 250 21.51 2.50 -8.18
CA GLN A 250 21.15 2.52 -6.75
C GLN A 250 22.13 3.34 -5.90
N THR A 251 23.23 3.78 -6.45
CA THR A 251 24.33 4.42 -5.70
C THR A 251 24.22 5.95 -5.68
N LYS A 252 23.24 6.53 -6.36
CA LYS A 252 22.97 7.96 -6.43
C LYS A 252 21.84 8.35 -5.51
#